data_d007a67ded7d4691134b7f94c29e4fb2
#
_entry.id   d007a67ded7d4691134b7f94c29e4fb2
#
_cell.length_a   1.000
_cell.length_b   1.000
_cell.length_c   1.000
_cell.angle_alpha   90.00
_cell.angle_beta   90.00
_cell.angle_gamma   90.00
#
_symmetry.space_group_name_H-M   'P 1'
#
loop_
_entity.id
_entity.type
_entity.pdbx_description
1 polymer ?
#
loop_
_entity_poly.entity_id
_entity_poly.type
_entity_poly.pdbx_seq_one_letter_code
_entity_poly.pdbx_strand_id
1 'polypeptide(L)'
;GKRLRWPDDYFTLSAELSYQRFILKDWSYLYIKLNNGQYLNTGNCNSLSLTLNLSRNSTDNPIFPRYGSDFSASVQITPPYSLFSNKDFSTYGKDNYEDAASMYRWIEYHKWKFKAKTYTALMSAKKCPVIMTRTEFGILGHFNKYKRSPFETFYMGGDGMTGYSYNYASETIALRGYENGALTPYGSEGYAYIRLGAELRYPLMLENSTSIYALSFVEAGNAW
;
A
#
# COMPACT_ATOMS: atom_id res chain seq x y z
N GLY A 1 -2.59 -19.68 -3.90
CA GLY A 1 -3.34 -19.02 -4.97
C GLY A 1 -3.83 -20.01 -6.02
N LYS A 2 -4.86 -19.63 -6.72
CA LYS A 2 -5.48 -20.45 -7.78
C LYS A 2 -5.61 -19.62 -9.05
N ARG A 3 -5.17 -20.18 -10.19
CA ARG A 3 -5.42 -19.60 -11.52
C ARG A 3 -6.89 -19.80 -11.89
N LEU A 4 -7.52 -18.74 -12.35
CA LEU A 4 -8.92 -18.76 -12.80
C LEU A 4 -8.95 -19.04 -14.30
N ARG A 5 -10.03 -19.71 -14.76
CA ARG A 5 -10.24 -19.99 -16.18
C ARG A 5 -11.20 -18.99 -16.83
N TRP A 6 -11.86 -18.18 -16.05
CA TRP A 6 -12.80 -17.16 -16.50
C TRP A 6 -12.49 -15.83 -15.79
N PRO A 7 -12.52 -14.68 -16.45
CA PRO A 7 -12.86 -14.45 -17.87
C PRO A 7 -11.77 -14.84 -18.87
N ASP A 8 -10.51 -14.94 -18.43
CA ASP A 8 -9.39 -15.45 -19.21
C ASP A 8 -8.39 -16.20 -18.31
N ASP A 9 -7.40 -16.86 -18.92
CA ASP A 9 -6.41 -17.67 -18.20
C ASP A 9 -5.31 -16.87 -17.49
N TYR A 10 -5.34 -15.56 -17.56
CA TYR A 10 -4.33 -14.68 -16.94
C TYR A 10 -4.68 -14.28 -15.50
N PHE A 11 -5.90 -14.54 -15.05
CA PHE A 11 -6.34 -14.22 -13.71
C PHE A 11 -5.84 -15.22 -12.67
N THR A 12 -5.38 -14.68 -11.55
CA THR A 12 -4.99 -15.44 -10.36
C THR A 12 -5.66 -14.85 -9.12
N LEU A 13 -6.33 -15.71 -8.36
CA LEU A 13 -6.90 -15.36 -7.07
C LEU A 13 -6.06 -15.99 -5.97
N SER A 14 -5.65 -15.21 -4.99
CA SER A 14 -4.97 -15.71 -3.79
C SER A 14 -5.65 -15.22 -2.52
N ALA A 15 -5.59 -16.04 -1.49
CA ALA A 15 -6.02 -15.71 -0.14
C ALA A 15 -4.85 -16.01 0.81
N GLU A 16 -4.63 -15.11 1.76
CA GLU A 16 -3.58 -15.20 2.76
C GLU A 16 -4.16 -14.81 4.13
N LEU A 17 -3.90 -15.65 5.13
CA LEU A 17 -4.19 -15.34 6.52
C LEU A 17 -2.87 -14.98 7.20
N SER A 18 -2.80 -13.78 7.77
CA SER A 18 -1.60 -13.26 8.43
C SER A 18 -1.89 -12.90 9.89
N TYR A 19 -0.97 -13.25 10.76
CA TYR A 19 -0.95 -12.79 12.14
C TYR A 19 0.35 -12.07 12.42
N GLN A 20 0.25 -10.84 12.92
CA GLN A 20 1.38 -10.01 13.29
C GLN A 20 1.22 -9.52 14.73
N ARG A 21 2.34 -9.48 15.45
CA ARG A 21 2.40 -8.91 16.79
C ARG A 21 3.44 -7.81 16.84
N PHE A 22 3.00 -6.60 17.15
CA PHE A 22 3.86 -5.45 17.37
C PHE A 22 4.12 -5.32 18.86
N ILE A 23 5.40 -5.35 19.24
CA ILE A 23 5.84 -5.13 20.62
C ILE A 23 6.48 -3.75 20.66
N LEU A 24 5.80 -2.80 21.25
CA LEU A 24 6.24 -1.43 21.37
C LEU A 24 7.00 -1.25 22.70
N LYS A 25 8.20 -0.72 22.59
CA LYS A 25 9.01 -0.35 23.75
C LYS A 25 9.52 1.07 23.49
N ASP A 26 8.96 2.02 24.22
CA ASP A 26 9.36 3.43 24.15
C ASP A 26 9.39 4.00 22.73
N TRP A 27 8.38 3.64 21.94
CA TRP A 27 8.35 3.96 20.52
C TRP A 27 7.85 5.39 20.30
N SER A 28 8.77 6.28 19.94
CA SER A 28 8.52 7.72 19.77
C SER A 28 7.65 8.07 18.57
N TYR A 29 7.34 7.11 17.69
CA TYR A 29 6.62 7.33 16.43
C TYR A 29 5.16 6.86 16.44
N LEU A 30 4.64 6.41 17.56
CA LEU A 30 3.24 6.07 17.67
C LEU A 30 2.44 7.33 18.04
N TYR A 31 1.75 7.91 17.07
CA TYR A 31 1.03 9.18 17.22
C TYR A 31 -0.33 9.05 17.92
N ILE A 32 -0.54 8.04 18.74
CA ILE A 32 -1.76 7.97 19.55
C ILE A 32 -1.56 8.85 20.78
N LYS A 33 -2.01 10.10 20.65
CA LYS A 33 -1.98 11.08 21.71
C LYS A 33 -3.23 10.95 22.59
N LEU A 34 -3.02 10.83 23.88
CA LEU A 34 -4.09 10.84 24.87
C LEU A 34 -4.50 12.30 25.21
N ASN A 35 -5.69 12.49 25.77
CA ASN A 35 -6.19 13.82 26.18
C ASN A 35 -5.31 14.48 27.25
N ASN A 36 -4.64 13.68 28.08
CA ASN A 36 -3.69 14.15 29.10
C ASN A 36 -2.32 14.55 28.51
N GLY A 37 -2.14 14.50 27.19
CA GLY A 37 -0.89 14.86 26.50
C GLY A 37 0.15 13.72 26.42
N GLN A 38 -0.09 12.58 27.06
CA GLN A 38 0.78 11.41 26.91
C GLN A 38 0.61 10.74 25.56
N TYR A 39 1.62 10.01 25.12
CA TYR A 39 1.58 9.17 23.93
C TYR A 39 1.59 7.70 24.31
N LEU A 40 0.80 6.90 23.61
CA LEU A 40 0.89 5.45 23.72
C LEU A 40 2.14 4.98 22.99
N ASN A 41 3.22 4.76 23.71
CA ASN A 41 4.54 4.39 23.16
C ASN A 41 5.01 2.99 23.54
N THR A 42 4.34 2.34 24.50
CA THR A 42 4.71 1.02 24.99
C THR A 42 3.47 0.13 25.05
N GLY A 43 3.60 -1.13 24.65
CA GLY A 43 2.50 -2.08 24.67
C GLY A 43 2.62 -3.17 23.62
N ASN A 44 1.62 -4.04 23.57
CA ASN A 44 1.53 -5.11 22.59
C ASN A 44 0.28 -4.91 21.74
N CYS A 45 0.46 -4.81 20.43
CA CYS A 45 -0.62 -4.74 19.46
C CYS A 45 -0.62 -6.01 18.59
N ASN A 46 -1.78 -6.62 18.41
CA ASN A 46 -1.94 -7.81 17.58
C ASN A 46 -2.79 -7.47 16.35
N SER A 47 -2.41 -7.96 15.20
CA SER A 47 -3.14 -7.84 13.95
C SER A 47 -3.36 -9.24 13.38
N LEU A 48 -4.62 -9.64 13.23
CA LEU A 48 -5.02 -10.83 12.48
C LEU A 48 -5.74 -10.36 11.24
N SER A 49 -5.20 -10.65 10.06
CA SER A 49 -5.78 -10.16 8.82
C SER A 49 -5.96 -11.25 7.77
N LEU A 50 -7.05 -11.17 7.02
CA LEU A 50 -7.29 -11.94 5.81
C LEU A 50 -7.08 -11.02 4.61
N THR A 51 -6.17 -11.41 3.72
CA THR A 51 -5.89 -10.71 2.47
C THR A 51 -6.42 -11.54 1.30
N LEU A 52 -7.26 -10.93 0.47
CA LEU A 52 -7.66 -11.47 -0.82
C LEU A 52 -7.00 -10.63 -1.92
N ASN A 53 -6.35 -11.28 -2.86
CA ASN A 53 -5.69 -10.62 -3.97
C ASN A 53 -6.13 -11.24 -5.29
N LEU A 54 -6.68 -10.42 -6.18
CA LEU A 54 -6.97 -10.75 -7.56
C LEU A 54 -5.95 -10.05 -8.45
N SER A 55 -5.18 -10.82 -9.21
CA SER A 55 -4.19 -10.29 -10.14
C SER A 55 -4.40 -10.84 -11.55
N ARG A 56 -4.00 -10.05 -12.54
CA ARG A 56 -3.99 -10.43 -13.95
C ARG A 56 -2.73 -9.90 -14.60
N ASN A 57 -2.00 -10.78 -15.26
CA ASN A 57 -0.83 -10.38 -16.02
C ASN A 57 -0.90 -11.00 -17.43
N SER A 58 -1.13 -10.15 -18.43
CA SER A 58 -1.18 -10.50 -19.85
C SER A 58 -0.07 -9.85 -20.67
N THR A 59 1.03 -9.44 -20.01
CA THR A 59 2.16 -8.82 -20.69
C THR A 59 2.87 -9.84 -21.60
N ASP A 60 3.28 -9.39 -22.79
CA ASP A 60 3.98 -10.22 -23.78
C ASP A 60 5.43 -10.53 -23.41
N ASN A 61 6.05 -9.69 -22.58
CA ASN A 61 7.45 -9.86 -22.15
C ASN A 61 7.63 -9.34 -20.72
N PRO A 62 8.37 -10.07 -19.84
CA PRO A 62 8.57 -9.64 -18.46
C PRO A 62 9.53 -8.45 -18.30
N ILE A 63 10.50 -8.27 -19.22
CA ILE A 63 11.57 -7.25 -19.10
C ILE A 63 11.16 -5.98 -19.82
N PHE A 64 10.76 -6.10 -21.10
CA PHE A 64 10.33 -4.98 -21.93
C PHE A 64 8.97 -5.28 -22.57
N PRO A 65 7.88 -5.16 -21.79
CA PRO A 65 6.52 -5.36 -22.31
C PRO A 65 6.20 -4.33 -23.39
N ARG A 66 5.63 -4.79 -24.48
CA ARG A 66 5.16 -3.97 -25.58
C ARG A 66 3.62 -3.90 -25.63
N TYR A 67 2.98 -4.95 -25.19
CA TYR A 67 1.54 -5.12 -25.17
C TYR A 67 1.09 -5.78 -23.88
N GLY A 68 -0.17 -5.58 -23.58
CA GLY A 68 -0.82 -6.24 -22.45
C GLY A 68 -0.98 -5.34 -21.23
N SER A 69 -1.44 -5.95 -20.17
CA SER A 69 -1.68 -5.27 -18.90
C SER A 69 -1.28 -6.14 -17.72
N ASP A 70 -0.86 -5.47 -16.66
CA ASP A 70 -0.61 -6.05 -15.35
C ASP A 70 -1.43 -5.27 -14.34
N PHE A 71 -2.39 -5.93 -13.69
CA PHE A 71 -3.14 -5.29 -12.63
C PHE A 71 -3.31 -6.22 -11.42
N SER A 72 -3.49 -5.61 -10.27
CA SER A 72 -3.86 -6.29 -9.04
C SER A 72 -4.86 -5.46 -8.24
N ALA A 73 -5.84 -6.14 -7.68
CA ALA A 73 -6.76 -5.61 -6.70
C ALA A 73 -6.65 -6.45 -5.43
N SER A 74 -6.38 -5.80 -4.30
CA SER A 74 -6.25 -6.50 -3.02
C SER A 74 -7.13 -5.86 -1.96
N VAL A 75 -7.70 -6.72 -1.13
CA VAL A 75 -8.49 -6.35 0.05
C VAL A 75 -7.89 -7.08 1.24
N GLN A 76 -7.50 -6.33 2.24
CA GLN A 76 -7.01 -6.86 3.52
C GLN A 76 -7.98 -6.43 4.62
N ILE A 77 -8.52 -7.37 5.36
CA ILE A 77 -9.54 -7.12 6.37
C ILE A 77 -9.14 -7.80 7.67
N THR A 78 -9.25 -7.09 8.77
CA THR A 78 -9.17 -7.65 10.12
C THR A 78 -10.57 -7.85 10.70
N PRO A 79 -10.74 -8.69 11.72
CA PRO A 79 -12.01 -8.76 12.42
C PRO A 79 -12.39 -7.39 13.03
N PRO A 80 -13.65 -6.96 12.91
CA PRO A 80 -14.12 -5.68 13.43
C PRO A 80 -14.39 -5.77 14.94
N TYR A 81 -13.35 -5.86 15.75
CA TYR A 81 -13.46 -6.05 17.19
C TYR A 81 -14.30 -4.98 17.91
N SER A 82 -14.29 -3.74 17.39
CA SER A 82 -15.08 -2.65 17.96
C SER A 82 -16.58 -2.87 17.82
N LEU A 83 -17.04 -3.55 16.77
CA LEU A 83 -18.46 -3.82 16.56
C LEU A 83 -19.02 -4.89 17.53
N PHE A 84 -18.14 -5.72 18.09
CA PHE A 84 -18.50 -6.75 19.07
C PHE A 84 -18.27 -6.29 20.52
N SER A 85 -17.84 -5.06 20.72
CA SER A 85 -17.55 -4.48 22.02
C SER A 85 -18.68 -3.52 22.44
N ASN A 86 -19.14 -3.62 23.67
CA ASN A 86 -20.12 -2.69 24.26
C ASN A 86 -19.47 -1.40 24.78
N LYS A 87 -18.21 -1.10 24.41
CA LYS A 87 -17.47 0.08 24.85
C LYS A 87 -17.72 1.27 23.93
N ASP A 88 -17.94 2.44 24.51
CA ASP A 88 -18.00 3.69 23.76
C ASP A 88 -16.58 4.20 23.50
N PHE A 89 -16.06 3.96 22.30
CA PHE A 89 -14.73 4.41 21.88
C PHE A 89 -14.62 5.91 21.67
N SER A 90 -15.71 6.67 21.80
CA SER A 90 -15.64 8.13 21.78
C SER A 90 -14.94 8.70 23.02
N THR A 91 -15.00 7.99 24.13
CA THR A 91 -14.39 8.35 25.42
C THR A 91 -13.36 7.33 25.89
N TYR A 92 -13.60 6.04 25.64
CA TYR A 92 -12.72 4.95 26.07
C TYR A 92 -11.34 5.04 25.44
N GLY A 93 -10.30 4.91 26.25
CA GLY A 93 -8.91 4.90 25.81
C GLY A 93 -8.31 6.27 25.49
N LYS A 94 -9.02 7.36 25.81
CA LYS A 94 -8.51 8.73 25.55
C LYS A 94 -7.82 9.37 26.75
N ASP A 95 -8.24 9.05 27.96
CA ASP A 95 -7.77 9.71 29.17
C ASP A 95 -6.80 8.85 29.98
N ASN A 96 -6.84 7.53 29.80
CA ASN A 96 -6.08 6.56 30.58
C ASN A 96 -5.19 5.72 29.68
N TYR A 97 -3.91 5.62 30.02
CA TYR A 97 -2.91 4.86 29.29
C TYR A 97 -3.24 3.35 29.18
N GLU A 98 -3.72 2.74 30.27
CA GLU A 98 -4.08 1.33 30.30
C GLU A 98 -5.28 1.02 29.39
N ASP A 99 -6.27 1.91 29.36
CA ASP A 99 -7.42 1.80 28.49
C ASP A 99 -7.03 1.98 27.02
N ALA A 100 -6.13 2.91 26.72
CA ALA A 100 -5.57 3.10 25.39
C ALA A 100 -4.80 1.85 24.92
N ALA A 101 -3.94 1.30 25.76
CA ALA A 101 -3.20 0.07 25.47
C ALA A 101 -4.15 -1.13 25.26
N SER A 102 -5.24 -1.22 26.05
CA SER A 102 -6.29 -2.22 25.86
C SER A 102 -7.07 -2.02 24.56
N MET A 103 -7.37 -0.77 24.17
CA MET A 103 -8.08 -0.44 22.93
C MET A 103 -7.30 -0.89 21.70
N TYR A 104 -5.97 -0.69 21.70
CA TYR A 104 -5.10 -1.06 20.58
C TYR A 104 -4.48 -2.45 20.70
N ARG A 105 -4.86 -3.24 21.70
CA ARG A 105 -4.38 -4.61 21.84
C ARG A 105 -4.73 -5.50 20.64
N TRP A 106 -5.89 -5.27 20.02
CA TRP A 106 -6.29 -5.85 18.77
C TRP A 106 -6.59 -4.75 17.75
N ILE A 107 -5.80 -4.71 16.69
CA ILE A 107 -5.91 -3.73 15.63
C ILE A 107 -7.03 -4.14 14.68
N GLU A 108 -7.79 -3.16 14.23
CA GLU A 108 -8.85 -3.36 13.24
C GLU A 108 -8.77 -2.35 12.13
N TYR A 109 -8.90 -2.82 10.90
CA TYR A 109 -8.94 -2.00 9.69
C TYR A 109 -9.45 -2.81 8.50
N HIS A 110 -9.76 -2.12 7.42
CA HIS A 110 -9.86 -2.69 6.09
C HIS A 110 -9.02 -1.86 5.13
N LYS A 111 -8.18 -2.52 4.36
CA LYS A 111 -7.25 -1.88 3.42
C LYS A 111 -7.54 -2.35 2.01
N TRP A 112 -7.76 -1.42 1.12
CA TRP A 112 -8.07 -1.65 -0.27
C TRP A 112 -6.94 -1.09 -1.12
N LYS A 113 -6.44 -1.87 -2.07
CA LYS A 113 -5.41 -1.42 -2.99
C LYS A 113 -5.75 -1.86 -4.40
N PHE A 114 -5.49 -0.98 -5.34
CA PHE A 114 -5.56 -1.27 -6.76
C PHE A 114 -4.30 -0.76 -7.45
N LYS A 115 -3.70 -1.60 -8.29
CA LYS A 115 -2.54 -1.26 -9.10
C LYS A 115 -2.78 -1.76 -10.51
N ALA A 116 -2.58 -0.91 -11.50
CA ALA A 116 -2.69 -1.25 -12.91
C ALA A 116 -1.54 -0.65 -13.69
N LYS A 117 -1.01 -1.42 -14.64
CA LYS A 117 -0.08 -0.97 -15.66
C LYS A 117 -0.59 -1.45 -17.01
N THR A 118 -0.51 -0.61 -18.02
CA THR A 118 -0.82 -1.01 -19.39
C THR A 118 0.35 -0.67 -20.30
N TYR A 119 0.53 -1.44 -21.35
CA TYR A 119 1.61 -1.30 -22.30
C TYR A 119 1.03 -1.26 -23.74
N THR A 120 1.42 -0.26 -24.49
CA THR A 120 0.94 -0.06 -25.85
C THR A 120 2.13 0.34 -26.75
N ALA A 121 2.50 -0.55 -27.67
CA ALA A 121 3.48 -0.23 -28.68
C ALA A 121 2.87 0.72 -29.73
N LEU A 122 3.58 1.80 -30.05
CA LEU A 122 3.08 2.80 -30.99
C LEU A 122 3.19 2.36 -32.45
N MET A 123 4.01 1.36 -32.74
CA MET A 123 4.22 0.82 -34.08
C MET A 123 4.37 -0.71 -34.03
N SER A 124 4.15 -1.35 -35.15
CA SER A 124 4.31 -2.81 -35.29
C SER A 124 5.79 -3.26 -35.38
N ALA A 125 6.73 -2.34 -35.58
CA ALA A 125 8.15 -2.64 -35.69
C ALA A 125 8.69 -3.26 -34.38
N LYS A 126 9.67 -4.18 -34.51
CA LYS A 126 10.30 -4.85 -33.36
C LYS A 126 10.99 -3.86 -32.41
N LYS A 127 11.62 -2.80 -32.95
CA LYS A 127 12.15 -1.65 -32.19
C LYS A 127 11.20 -0.48 -32.39
N CYS A 128 10.33 -0.24 -31.45
CA CYS A 128 9.38 0.87 -31.50
C CYS A 128 9.18 1.48 -30.11
N PRO A 129 8.75 2.73 -30.04
CA PRO A 129 8.36 3.33 -28.76
C PRO A 129 7.16 2.61 -28.17
N VAL A 130 7.17 2.48 -26.85
CA VAL A 130 6.09 1.89 -26.05
C VAL A 130 5.62 2.91 -25.03
N ILE A 131 4.33 3.13 -24.95
CA ILE A 131 3.72 3.89 -23.86
C ILE A 131 3.34 2.91 -22.76
N MET A 132 3.82 3.15 -21.56
CA MET A 132 3.36 2.51 -20.35
C MET A 132 2.55 3.50 -19.53
N THR A 133 1.34 3.12 -19.10
CA THR A 133 0.59 3.89 -18.13
C THR A 133 0.50 3.13 -16.80
N ARG A 134 0.46 3.88 -15.72
CA ARG A 134 0.34 3.35 -14.36
C ARG A 134 -0.76 4.09 -13.61
N THR A 135 -1.60 3.34 -12.94
CA THR A 135 -2.61 3.84 -12.00
C THR A 135 -2.55 3.01 -10.74
N GLU A 136 -2.34 3.66 -9.61
CA GLU A 136 -2.35 2.99 -8.32
C GLU A 136 -3.17 3.84 -7.34
N PHE A 137 -3.97 3.20 -6.52
CA PHE A 137 -4.62 3.84 -5.39
C PHE A 137 -4.77 2.87 -4.24
N GLY A 138 -4.84 3.40 -3.04
CA GLY A 138 -5.09 2.64 -1.84
C GLY A 138 -5.87 3.45 -0.82
N ILE A 139 -6.64 2.75 -0.02
CA ILE A 139 -7.44 3.31 1.08
C ILE A 139 -7.30 2.41 2.29
N LEU A 140 -6.95 2.99 3.42
CA LEU A 140 -6.99 2.37 4.72
C LEU A 140 -8.21 2.90 5.47
N GLY A 141 -9.23 2.05 5.59
CA GLY A 141 -10.46 2.38 6.27
C GLY A 141 -10.51 1.84 7.70
N HIS A 142 -11.53 2.23 8.43
CA HIS A 142 -11.75 1.86 9.83
C HIS A 142 -13.19 1.42 10.03
N PHE A 143 -13.43 0.50 10.97
CA PHE A 143 -14.78 0.11 11.40
C PHE A 143 -15.35 1.08 12.43
N ASN A 144 -14.47 1.69 13.24
CA ASN A 144 -14.84 2.71 14.20
C ASN A 144 -13.96 3.95 14.02
N LYS A 145 -14.58 5.12 13.83
CA LYS A 145 -13.87 6.39 13.59
C LYS A 145 -12.95 6.83 14.74
N TYR A 146 -13.20 6.35 15.94
CA TYR A 146 -12.39 6.66 17.12
C TYR A 146 -11.26 5.65 17.38
N LYS A 147 -11.27 4.51 16.66
CA LYS A 147 -10.26 3.45 16.76
C LYS A 147 -9.61 3.19 15.42
N ARG A 148 -8.97 4.21 14.87
CA ARG A 148 -8.20 4.08 13.62
C ARG A 148 -6.92 3.28 13.88
N SER A 149 -6.53 2.44 12.91
CA SER A 149 -5.26 1.75 12.99
C SER A 149 -4.10 2.74 12.86
N PRO A 150 -3.12 2.72 13.76
CA PRO A 150 -1.89 3.49 13.61
C PRO A 150 -0.86 2.78 12.72
N PHE A 151 -1.16 1.55 12.33
CA PHE A 151 -0.33 0.72 11.47
C PHE A 151 -0.94 0.61 10.08
N GLU A 152 -0.15 0.12 9.11
CA GLU A 152 -0.57 -0.10 7.73
C GLU A 152 -0.88 1.18 6.94
N THR A 153 -0.51 2.34 7.46
CA THR A 153 -0.63 3.63 6.78
C THR A 153 0.26 3.71 5.54
N PHE A 154 -0.01 4.67 4.67
CA PHE A 154 0.79 4.90 3.46
C PHE A 154 1.79 6.02 3.69
N TYR A 155 3.05 5.76 3.31
CA TYR A 155 4.15 6.72 3.37
C TYR A 155 4.58 7.04 1.93
N MET A 156 4.26 8.22 1.44
CA MET A 156 4.37 8.56 0.03
C MET A 156 5.46 9.58 -0.26
N GLY A 157 6.25 9.29 -1.28
CA GLY A 157 7.36 10.09 -1.78
C GLY A 157 8.63 9.28 -1.92
N GLY A 158 9.63 9.85 -2.61
CA GLY A 158 10.94 9.26 -2.78
C GLY A 158 11.04 8.18 -3.84
N ASP A 159 12.12 7.42 -3.78
CA ASP A 159 12.47 6.39 -4.75
C ASP A 159 11.84 5.02 -4.48
N GLY A 160 11.18 4.86 -3.35
CA GLY A 160 10.61 3.59 -2.89
C GLY A 160 11.62 2.60 -2.34
N MET A 161 12.89 2.97 -2.28
CA MET A 161 13.92 2.18 -1.61
C MET A 161 13.88 2.47 -0.12
N THR A 162 13.19 1.65 0.57
CA THR A 162 12.77 1.80 1.95
C THR A 162 13.88 1.61 2.98
N GLY A 163 14.80 2.52 3.06
CA GLY A 163 15.72 2.52 4.20
C GLY A 163 15.28 3.41 5.36
N TYR A 164 14.30 4.28 5.17
CA TYR A 164 14.08 5.43 6.02
C TYR A 164 12.61 5.73 6.34
N SER A 165 11.73 4.76 6.28
CA SER A 165 10.43 4.91 6.93
C SER A 165 10.65 4.78 8.44
N TYR A 166 10.44 5.83 9.17
CA TYR A 166 10.48 5.82 10.64
C TYR A 166 9.37 4.96 11.24
N ASN A 167 8.37 4.60 10.46
CA ASN A 167 7.31 3.70 10.85
C ASN A 167 7.40 2.40 10.03
N TYR A 168 7.99 1.36 10.61
CA TYR A 168 8.16 0.04 10.00
C TYR A 168 6.84 -0.67 9.64
N ALA A 169 5.72 -0.16 10.13
CA ALA A 169 4.39 -0.70 9.86
C ALA A 169 3.64 0.07 8.78
N SER A 170 4.28 1.01 8.10
CA SER A 170 3.69 1.74 6.97
C SER A 170 4.12 1.14 5.63
N GLU A 171 3.28 1.27 4.62
CA GLU A 171 3.59 0.90 3.25
C GLU A 171 4.16 2.09 2.49
N THR A 172 5.38 1.95 1.97
CA THR A 172 6.03 3.01 1.21
C THR A 172 5.54 3.03 -0.24
N ILE A 173 5.11 4.20 -0.68
CA ILE A 173 4.66 4.46 -2.05
C ILE A 173 5.65 5.42 -2.70
N ALA A 174 6.42 4.91 -3.66
CA ALA A 174 7.38 5.73 -4.39
C ALA A 174 6.69 6.77 -5.29
N LEU A 175 7.20 7.98 -5.29
CA LEU A 175 6.91 9.00 -6.30
C LEU A 175 8.19 9.77 -6.61
N ARG A 176 8.71 9.58 -7.81
CA ARG A 176 9.98 10.17 -8.25
C ARG A 176 9.88 11.71 -8.29
N GLY A 177 10.96 12.38 -7.91
CA GLY A 177 11.03 13.85 -7.84
C GLY A 177 10.65 14.45 -6.48
N TYR A 178 10.29 13.64 -5.51
CA TYR A 178 9.99 14.05 -4.13
C TYR A 178 10.94 13.36 -3.15
N GLU A 179 11.17 13.99 -2.01
CA GLU A 179 11.85 13.35 -0.89
C GLU A 179 10.97 12.25 -0.26
N ASN A 180 11.61 11.33 0.46
CA ASN A 180 10.90 10.25 1.14
C ASN A 180 9.85 10.80 2.10
N GLY A 181 8.60 10.40 1.90
CA GLY A 181 7.47 10.80 2.73
C GLY A 181 6.97 12.23 2.56
N ALA A 182 7.54 13.02 1.64
CA ALA A 182 7.20 14.44 1.47
C ALA A 182 5.72 14.71 1.16
N LEU A 183 5.02 13.73 0.62
CA LEU A 183 3.59 13.84 0.30
C LEU A 183 2.68 13.19 1.36
N THR A 184 3.25 12.71 2.45
CA THR A 184 2.49 12.06 3.51
C THR A 184 2.04 13.10 4.52
N PRO A 185 0.73 13.22 4.84
CA PRO A 185 0.26 14.08 5.91
C PRO A 185 0.90 13.70 7.24
N TYR A 186 1.25 14.71 8.06
CA TYR A 186 1.77 14.49 9.42
C TYR A 186 2.95 13.51 9.53
N GLY A 187 3.74 13.40 8.45
CA GLY A 187 4.99 12.61 8.43
C GLY A 187 4.82 11.13 8.09
N SER A 188 3.78 10.44 8.50
CA SER A 188 3.61 9.00 8.25
C SER A 188 2.17 8.48 8.30
N GLU A 189 1.18 9.35 8.37
CA GLU A 189 -0.23 8.99 8.58
C GLU A 189 -1.07 9.15 7.31
N GLY A 190 -0.65 8.59 6.20
CA GLY A 190 -1.48 8.53 4.99
C GLY A 190 -2.53 7.42 5.08
N TYR A 191 -3.81 7.77 5.03
CA TYR A 191 -4.92 6.81 5.01
C TYR A 191 -5.46 6.52 3.61
N ALA A 192 -5.12 7.34 2.65
CA ALA A 192 -5.42 7.11 1.25
C ALA A 192 -4.27 7.65 0.38
N TYR A 193 -4.08 7.06 -0.80
CA TYR A 193 -3.17 7.60 -1.80
C TYR A 193 -3.68 7.35 -3.20
N ILE A 194 -3.23 8.19 -4.12
CA ILE A 194 -3.32 7.97 -5.56
C ILE A 194 -1.96 8.23 -6.19
N ARG A 195 -1.58 7.40 -7.15
CA ARG A 195 -0.40 7.58 -7.99
C ARG A 195 -0.76 7.29 -9.44
N LEU A 196 -0.46 8.23 -10.29
CA LEU A 196 -0.61 8.15 -11.74
C LEU A 196 0.75 8.31 -12.39
N GLY A 197 0.97 7.63 -13.50
CA GLY A 197 2.22 7.75 -14.23
C GLY A 197 2.06 7.38 -15.70
N ALA A 198 2.84 8.01 -16.53
CA ALA A 198 3.03 7.64 -17.92
C ALA A 198 4.52 7.62 -18.24
N GLU A 199 4.95 6.60 -18.99
CA GLU A 199 6.34 6.46 -19.44
C GLU A 199 6.34 6.22 -20.95
N LEU A 200 7.19 6.95 -21.65
CA LEU A 200 7.55 6.66 -23.03
C LEU A 200 8.89 5.91 -23.00
N ARG A 201 8.91 4.68 -23.47
CA ARG A 201 10.05 3.78 -23.47
C ARG A 201 10.49 3.50 -24.90
N TYR A 202 11.79 3.64 -25.20
CA TYR A 202 12.37 3.34 -26.50
C TYR A 202 13.49 2.32 -26.36
N PRO A 203 13.40 1.14 -27.01
CA PRO A 203 14.43 0.11 -26.91
C PRO A 203 15.66 0.47 -27.73
N LEU A 204 16.81 0.58 -27.09
CA LEU A 204 18.11 0.79 -27.74
C LEU A 204 18.70 -0.57 -28.14
N MET A 205 18.71 -1.53 -27.21
CA MET A 205 19.20 -2.90 -27.41
C MET A 205 18.26 -3.88 -26.70
N LEU A 206 17.80 -4.88 -27.42
CA LEU A 206 16.99 -5.98 -26.86
C LEU A 206 17.63 -7.30 -27.33
N GLU A 207 18.58 -7.81 -26.56
CA GLU A 207 19.25 -9.09 -26.75
C GLU A 207 18.89 -10.06 -25.62
N ASN A 208 19.14 -11.35 -25.81
CA ASN A 208 18.76 -12.39 -24.84
C ASN A 208 19.39 -12.18 -23.46
N SER A 209 20.59 -11.61 -23.40
CA SER A 209 21.33 -11.39 -22.15
C SER A 209 21.29 -9.95 -21.65
N THR A 210 20.93 -9.00 -22.53
CA THR A 210 21.02 -7.56 -22.21
C THR A 210 19.88 -6.78 -22.83
N SER A 211 19.19 -6.00 -22.01
CA SER A 211 18.14 -5.09 -22.46
C SER A 211 18.47 -3.68 -22.01
N ILE A 212 18.66 -2.79 -22.98
CA ILE A 212 18.94 -1.36 -22.76
C ILE A 212 17.83 -0.57 -23.45
N TYR A 213 17.18 0.30 -22.72
CA TYR A 213 16.16 1.20 -23.26
C TYR A 213 16.24 2.58 -22.60
N ALA A 214 15.94 3.60 -23.37
CA ALA A 214 15.72 4.95 -22.85
C ALA A 214 14.27 5.11 -22.42
N LEU A 215 14.05 5.90 -21.39
CA LEU A 215 12.70 6.22 -20.94
C LEU A 215 12.59 7.69 -20.52
N SER A 216 11.44 8.28 -20.80
CA SER A 216 10.98 9.52 -20.20
C SER A 216 9.67 9.26 -19.46
N PHE A 217 9.43 9.99 -18.38
CA PHE A 217 8.26 9.74 -17.57
C PHE A 217 7.65 11.01 -16.98
N VAL A 218 6.37 10.95 -16.69
CA VAL A 218 5.62 11.90 -15.88
C VAL A 218 4.90 11.12 -14.81
N GLU A 219 5.00 11.56 -13.57
CA GLU A 219 4.29 10.98 -12.43
C GLU A 219 3.58 12.08 -11.64
N ALA A 220 2.40 11.77 -11.14
CA ALA A 220 1.61 12.61 -10.25
C ALA A 220 0.98 11.76 -9.16
N GLY A 221 0.82 12.33 -7.98
CA GLY A 221 0.20 11.62 -6.87
C GLY A 221 0.10 12.47 -5.63
N ASN A 222 -0.67 11.99 -4.68
CA ASN A 222 -0.80 12.56 -3.35
C ASN A 222 -1.26 11.49 -2.35
N ALA A 223 -1.07 11.77 -1.06
CA ALA A 223 -1.58 10.97 0.04
C ALA A 223 -2.37 11.86 1.02
N TRP A 224 -3.39 11.27 1.70
CA TRP A 224 -4.29 11.93 2.65
C TRP A 224 -4.46 11.13 3.93
#